data_4fc86caa1f15f454fc79095aa6f28995
#
_entry.id   4fc86caa1f15f454fc79095aa6f28995
#
_cell.length_a   1.000
_cell.length_b   1.000
_cell.length_c   1.000
_cell.angle_alpha   90.00
_cell.angle_beta   90.00
_cell.angle_gamma   90.00
#
_symmetry.space_group_name_H-M   'P 1'
#
loop_
_entity.id
_entity.type
_entity.pdbx_description
1 polymer ?
#
loop_
_entity_poly.entity_id
_entity_poly.type
_entity_poly.pdbx_seq_one_letter_code
_entity_poly.pdbx_strand_id
1 'polypeptide(L)'
;MLAEKVDAEALTDVDRIVDNADLYVLSVKDSVLAELIEKLGAARKSGLFVHTAGSISVGVFKGKTERYGVLYPMQSFSKQKEVDFKHIPFFIEANNDEDCNMLHALASSLSDRVYDLGSEARKHLHLAAVFACNFANHCYELSAEVLDKYNIPFSVMLQLIDETSSKVHTVSPIDAQTGPAVRYDENVIGMQRELLAGNPRIQKIYDMMSSSIHEVANKKENKEKK
;
A
#
# COMPACT_ATOMS: atom_id res chain seq x y z
N MET A 1 16.18 -18.26 12.67
CA MET A 1 14.95 -17.99 11.86
C MET A 1 14.03 -17.03 12.63
N LEU A 2 12.92 -16.51 12.03
CA LEU A 2 12.03 -15.58 12.76
C LEU A 2 11.44 -16.24 14.01
N ALA A 3 11.00 -17.49 13.92
CA ALA A 3 10.43 -18.24 15.03
C ALA A 3 11.35 -18.29 16.27
N GLU A 4 12.65 -18.48 16.10
CA GLU A 4 13.63 -18.45 17.19
C GLU A 4 13.71 -17.07 17.89
N LYS A 5 13.55 -15.99 17.11
CA LYS A 5 13.59 -14.62 17.66
C LYS A 5 12.39 -14.28 18.54
N VAL A 6 11.26 -14.95 18.31
CA VAL A 6 9.99 -14.69 19.00
C VAL A 6 9.54 -15.86 19.87
N ASP A 7 10.44 -16.84 20.12
CA ASP A 7 10.18 -18.05 20.91
C ASP A 7 8.91 -18.80 20.46
N ALA A 8 8.81 -19.03 19.16
CA ALA A 8 7.66 -19.68 18.54
C ALA A 8 8.06 -20.92 17.75
N GLU A 9 7.12 -21.85 17.55
CA GLU A 9 7.30 -23.02 16.71
C GLU A 9 7.13 -22.64 15.22
N ALA A 10 8.07 -23.06 14.39
CA ALA A 10 7.97 -22.91 12.92
C ALA A 10 7.36 -24.17 12.32
N LEU A 11 6.19 -24.05 11.71
CA LEU A 11 5.47 -25.12 11.02
C LEU A 11 5.45 -24.88 9.52
N THR A 12 5.61 -25.95 8.75
CA THR A 12 5.47 -25.92 7.27
C THR A 12 4.21 -26.65 6.80
N ASP A 13 3.49 -27.28 7.73
CA ASP A 13 2.27 -28.03 7.48
C ASP A 13 1.10 -27.33 8.18
N VAL A 14 0.10 -26.96 7.40
CA VAL A 14 -1.11 -26.26 7.88
C VAL A 14 -1.93 -27.14 8.81
N ASP A 15 -1.90 -28.45 8.63
CA ASP A 15 -2.67 -29.40 9.45
C ASP A 15 -2.12 -29.53 10.88
N ARG A 16 -0.87 -29.10 11.09
CA ARG A 16 -0.22 -29.06 12.40
C ARG A 16 -0.45 -27.77 13.20
N ILE A 17 -1.09 -26.77 12.61
CA ILE A 17 -1.44 -25.54 13.32
C ILE A 17 -2.43 -25.90 14.43
N VAL A 18 -2.20 -25.36 15.63
CA VAL A 18 -3.09 -25.57 16.78
C VAL A 18 -4.54 -25.20 16.47
N ASP A 19 -5.49 -25.89 17.06
CA ASP A 19 -6.94 -25.72 16.83
C ASP A 19 -7.66 -24.90 17.90
N ASN A 20 -6.93 -24.49 18.95
CA ASN A 20 -7.43 -23.78 20.13
C ASN A 20 -6.76 -22.41 20.37
N ALA A 21 -6.21 -21.77 19.33
CA ALA A 21 -5.68 -20.42 19.48
C ALA A 21 -6.81 -19.39 19.58
N ASP A 22 -6.59 -18.34 20.35
CA ASP A 22 -7.53 -17.20 20.45
C ASP A 22 -7.58 -16.39 19.17
N LEU A 23 -6.44 -16.28 18.47
CA LEU A 23 -6.29 -15.48 17.25
C LEU A 23 -5.44 -16.20 16.19
N TYR A 24 -5.94 -16.20 14.95
CA TYR A 24 -5.24 -16.66 13.75
C TYR A 24 -5.03 -15.50 12.79
N VAL A 25 -3.79 -15.09 12.60
CA VAL A 25 -3.43 -13.99 11.69
C VAL A 25 -2.95 -14.56 10.36
N LEU A 26 -3.72 -14.33 9.30
CA LEU A 26 -3.42 -14.79 7.93
C LEU A 26 -2.70 -13.70 7.14
N SER A 27 -1.37 -13.73 7.17
CA SER A 27 -0.49 -12.81 6.44
C SER A 27 0.16 -13.52 5.25
N VAL A 28 -0.63 -13.80 4.23
CA VAL A 28 -0.25 -14.52 3.01
C VAL A 28 -0.59 -13.72 1.76
N LYS A 29 -0.13 -14.17 0.58
CA LYS A 29 -0.54 -13.57 -0.69
C LYS A 29 -2.05 -13.66 -0.87
N ASP A 30 -2.66 -12.62 -1.43
CA ASP A 30 -4.11 -12.53 -1.68
C ASP A 30 -4.64 -13.74 -2.47
N SER A 31 -3.85 -14.25 -3.42
CA SER A 31 -4.23 -15.38 -4.29
C SER A 31 -4.41 -16.72 -3.57
N VAL A 32 -3.81 -16.90 -2.38
CA VAL A 32 -3.90 -18.16 -1.63
C VAL A 32 -4.76 -18.03 -0.36
N LEU A 33 -5.20 -16.82 -0.03
CA LEU A 33 -5.90 -16.54 1.22
C LEU A 33 -7.22 -17.32 1.33
N ALA A 34 -8.02 -17.36 0.27
CA ALA A 34 -9.31 -18.04 0.27
C ALA A 34 -9.18 -19.55 0.49
N GLU A 35 -8.18 -20.18 -0.15
CA GLU A 35 -7.90 -21.62 0.02
C GLU A 35 -7.43 -21.93 1.45
N LEU A 36 -6.59 -21.06 2.01
CA LEU A 36 -6.09 -21.21 3.37
C LEU A 36 -7.24 -21.09 4.40
N ILE A 37 -8.14 -20.14 4.21
CA ILE A 37 -9.33 -19.97 5.06
C ILE A 37 -10.23 -21.22 5.01
N GLU A 38 -10.41 -21.80 3.83
CA GLU A 38 -11.19 -23.03 3.67
C GLU A 38 -10.60 -24.18 4.51
N LYS A 39 -9.29 -24.37 4.41
CA LYS A 39 -8.58 -25.43 5.14
C LYS A 39 -8.59 -25.23 6.66
N LEU A 40 -8.37 -24.00 7.12
CA LEU A 40 -8.23 -23.71 8.54
C LEU A 40 -9.59 -23.56 9.24
N GLY A 41 -10.56 -22.92 8.60
CA GLY A 41 -11.84 -22.54 9.20
C GLY A 41 -12.73 -23.71 9.57
N ALA A 42 -12.72 -24.78 8.78
CA ALA A 42 -13.54 -25.95 9.00
C ALA A 42 -13.25 -26.67 10.34
N ALA A 43 -12.00 -26.63 10.80
CA ALA A 43 -11.54 -27.34 12.00
C ALA A 43 -11.46 -26.47 13.26
N ARG A 44 -11.41 -25.12 13.13
CA ARG A 44 -11.03 -24.18 14.20
C ARG A 44 -12.09 -23.09 14.41
N LYS A 45 -13.26 -23.47 14.87
CA LYS A 45 -14.43 -22.57 14.92
C LYS A 45 -14.38 -21.51 16.02
N SER A 46 -13.66 -21.74 17.11
CA SER A 46 -13.69 -20.86 18.30
C SER A 46 -12.73 -19.67 18.24
N GLY A 47 -11.68 -19.73 17.44
CA GLY A 47 -10.69 -18.65 17.33
C GLY A 47 -11.14 -17.52 16.43
N LEU A 48 -10.64 -16.31 16.68
CA LEU A 48 -10.80 -15.15 15.80
C LEU A 48 -9.84 -15.26 14.61
N PHE A 49 -10.38 -15.27 13.40
CA PHE A 49 -9.58 -15.29 12.17
C PHE A 49 -9.48 -13.89 11.57
N VAL A 50 -8.26 -13.43 11.32
CA VAL A 50 -8.04 -12.13 10.66
C VAL A 50 -7.09 -12.28 9.49
N HIS A 51 -7.31 -11.50 8.44
CA HIS A 51 -6.32 -11.31 7.40
C HIS A 51 -5.72 -9.90 7.43
N THR A 52 -4.55 -9.73 6.81
CA THR A 52 -3.83 -8.45 6.74
C THR A 52 -3.87 -7.82 5.34
N ALA A 53 -4.74 -8.29 4.45
CA ALA A 53 -4.82 -7.83 3.07
C ALA A 53 -5.64 -6.54 2.93
N GLY A 54 -5.10 -5.55 2.21
CA GLY A 54 -5.79 -4.29 1.93
C GLY A 54 -6.91 -4.43 0.90
N SER A 55 -6.74 -5.30 -0.10
CA SER A 55 -7.64 -5.48 -1.26
C SER A 55 -8.79 -6.46 -1.01
N ILE A 56 -8.65 -7.40 -0.06
CA ILE A 56 -9.60 -8.50 0.16
C ILE A 56 -10.69 -8.07 1.14
N SER A 57 -11.95 -8.39 0.80
CA SER A 57 -13.09 -8.14 1.70
C SER A 57 -13.05 -9.08 2.91
N VAL A 58 -13.48 -8.59 4.07
CA VAL A 58 -13.73 -9.42 5.25
C VAL A 58 -14.70 -10.56 4.98
N GLY A 59 -15.58 -10.37 3.99
CA GLY A 59 -16.56 -11.38 3.55
C GLY A 59 -15.96 -12.69 3.05
N VAL A 60 -14.63 -12.76 2.80
CA VAL A 60 -13.94 -14.01 2.42
C VAL A 60 -14.08 -15.11 3.49
N PHE A 61 -14.29 -14.72 4.75
CA PHE A 61 -14.50 -15.62 5.87
C PHE A 61 -15.95 -16.10 6.05
N LYS A 62 -16.92 -15.44 5.40
CA LYS A 62 -18.34 -15.70 5.62
C LYS A 62 -18.71 -17.17 5.33
N GLY A 63 -19.31 -17.83 6.32
CA GLY A 63 -19.69 -19.24 6.24
C GLY A 63 -18.52 -20.22 6.44
N LYS A 64 -17.31 -19.75 6.70
CA LYS A 64 -16.11 -20.54 6.94
C LYS A 64 -15.70 -20.55 8.41
N THR A 65 -15.80 -19.41 9.06
CA THR A 65 -15.53 -19.23 10.49
C THR A 65 -16.66 -18.43 11.14
N GLU A 66 -16.81 -18.53 12.45
CA GLU A 66 -17.82 -17.79 13.22
C GLU A 66 -17.33 -16.38 13.61
N ARG A 67 -16.05 -16.28 13.96
CA ARG A 67 -15.37 -15.04 14.41
C ARG A 67 -14.31 -14.66 13.41
N TYR A 68 -14.45 -13.48 12.81
CA TYR A 68 -13.50 -13.04 11.79
C TYR A 68 -13.43 -11.52 11.64
N GLY A 69 -12.28 -11.09 11.11
CA GLY A 69 -12.00 -9.67 10.91
C GLY A 69 -10.83 -9.40 9.99
N VAL A 70 -10.40 -8.17 10.00
CA VAL A 70 -9.23 -7.64 9.31
C VAL A 70 -8.38 -6.88 10.29
N LEU A 71 -7.09 -7.11 10.23
CA LEU A 71 -6.06 -6.34 10.92
C LEU A 71 -5.06 -5.86 9.86
N TYR A 72 -5.30 -4.71 9.25
CA TYR A 72 -4.53 -4.22 8.11
C TYR A 72 -3.54 -3.11 8.52
N PRO A 73 -2.24 -3.41 8.70
CA PRO A 73 -1.20 -2.40 8.84
C PRO A 73 -0.90 -1.80 7.47
N MET A 74 -1.15 -0.49 7.30
CA MET A 74 -0.90 0.19 6.03
C MET A 74 0.56 0.62 5.93
N GLN A 75 1.40 -0.30 5.48
CA GLN A 75 2.84 -0.08 5.29
C GLN A 75 3.37 -0.92 4.14
N SER A 76 4.46 -0.44 3.53
CA SER A 76 5.29 -1.23 2.61
C SER A 76 6.38 -1.95 3.42
N PHE A 77 6.23 -3.27 3.56
CA PHE A 77 7.19 -4.09 4.32
C PHE A 77 8.26 -4.68 3.40
N SER A 78 9.52 -4.61 3.84
CA SER A 78 10.63 -5.33 3.22
C SER A 78 11.41 -6.12 4.28
N LYS A 79 11.96 -7.28 3.90
CA LYS A 79 12.70 -8.14 4.83
C LYS A 79 13.98 -7.51 5.39
N GLN A 80 14.52 -6.52 4.68
CA GLN A 80 15.80 -5.89 4.97
C GLN A 80 15.69 -4.68 5.89
N LYS A 81 14.46 -4.16 6.12
CA LYS A 81 14.25 -2.94 6.90
C LYS A 81 13.39 -3.26 8.11
N GLU A 82 13.93 -3.00 9.29
CA GLU A 82 13.13 -2.98 10.51
C GLU A 82 12.15 -1.81 10.46
N VAL A 83 10.93 -2.03 10.92
CA VAL A 83 9.84 -1.07 10.86
C VAL A 83 9.37 -0.78 12.28
N ASP A 84 9.33 0.49 12.65
CA ASP A 84 8.68 0.94 13.86
C ASP A 84 7.16 0.96 13.65
N PHE A 85 6.46 0.07 14.34
CA PHE A 85 5.00 -0.06 14.25
C PHE A 85 4.27 1.12 14.87
N LYS A 86 4.88 1.88 15.78
CA LYS A 86 4.25 2.92 16.57
C LYS A 86 3.47 3.95 15.74
N HIS A 87 3.97 4.26 14.54
CA HIS A 87 3.36 5.28 13.66
C HIS A 87 2.63 4.70 12.45
N ILE A 88 2.59 3.36 12.31
CA ILE A 88 1.88 2.72 11.20
C ILE A 88 0.38 2.75 11.44
N PRO A 89 -0.44 3.30 10.52
CA PRO A 89 -1.87 3.21 10.63
C PRO A 89 -2.35 1.75 10.54
N PHE A 90 -3.14 1.32 11.51
CA PHE A 90 -3.88 0.06 11.47
C PHE A 90 -5.33 0.31 11.14
N PHE A 91 -5.87 -0.46 10.21
CA PHE A 91 -7.29 -0.42 9.85
C PHE A 91 -7.94 -1.74 10.23
N ILE A 92 -9.04 -1.64 10.99
CA ILE A 92 -9.73 -2.76 11.63
C ILE A 92 -11.14 -2.90 11.07
N GLU A 93 -11.56 -4.12 10.90
CA GLU A 93 -12.93 -4.52 10.60
C GLU A 93 -13.18 -5.88 11.26
N ALA A 94 -14.33 -6.06 11.90
CA ALA A 94 -14.73 -7.34 12.45
C ALA A 94 -16.22 -7.60 12.21
N ASN A 95 -16.64 -8.86 12.34
CA ASN A 95 -18.03 -9.24 12.13
C ASN A 95 -18.90 -9.06 13.39
N ASN A 96 -18.32 -8.68 14.52
CA ASN A 96 -19.03 -8.35 15.78
C ASN A 96 -18.18 -7.37 16.63
N ASP A 97 -18.84 -6.73 17.61
CA ASP A 97 -18.23 -5.68 18.43
C ASP A 97 -17.17 -6.22 19.40
N GLU A 98 -17.33 -7.44 19.93
CA GLU A 98 -16.36 -8.05 20.84
C GLU A 98 -15.01 -8.25 20.16
N ASP A 99 -15.03 -8.82 18.96
CA ASP A 99 -13.84 -9.05 18.15
C ASP A 99 -13.24 -7.74 17.66
N CYS A 100 -14.07 -6.73 17.34
CA CYS A 100 -13.61 -5.40 17.00
C CYS A 100 -12.83 -4.79 18.17
N ASN A 101 -13.36 -4.85 19.39
CA ASN A 101 -12.69 -4.36 20.60
C ASN A 101 -11.37 -5.11 20.88
N MET A 102 -11.33 -6.42 20.67
CA MET A 102 -10.11 -7.22 20.81
C MET A 102 -9.04 -6.76 19.80
N LEU A 103 -9.40 -6.55 18.55
CA LEU A 103 -8.48 -6.10 17.51
C LEU A 103 -8.00 -4.67 17.78
N HIS A 104 -8.88 -3.79 18.30
CA HIS A 104 -8.49 -2.45 18.73
C HIS A 104 -7.46 -2.51 19.86
N ALA A 105 -7.67 -3.32 20.88
CA ALA A 105 -6.72 -3.47 21.98
C ALA A 105 -5.37 -3.99 21.48
N LEU A 106 -5.36 -4.99 20.59
CA LEU A 106 -4.16 -5.53 19.98
C LEU A 106 -3.43 -4.47 19.14
N ALA A 107 -4.13 -3.80 18.23
CA ALA A 107 -3.52 -2.81 17.35
C ALA A 107 -2.99 -1.60 18.14
N SER A 108 -3.71 -1.16 19.19
CA SER A 108 -3.31 -0.05 20.06
C SER A 108 -2.08 -0.38 20.92
N SER A 109 -1.81 -1.66 21.16
CA SER A 109 -0.56 -2.08 21.81
C SER A 109 0.66 -1.95 20.88
N LEU A 110 0.43 -1.89 19.57
CA LEU A 110 1.47 -1.79 18.54
C LEU A 110 1.62 -0.39 17.95
N SER A 111 0.51 0.38 17.84
CA SER A 111 0.48 1.66 17.14
C SER A 111 -0.40 2.69 17.83
N ASP A 112 0.01 3.95 17.72
CA ASP A 112 -0.77 5.11 18.17
C ASP A 112 -1.90 5.50 17.15
N ARG A 113 -2.01 4.78 16.02
CA ARG A 113 -2.90 5.11 14.89
C ARG A 113 -3.77 3.92 14.52
N VAL A 114 -4.92 3.79 15.13
CA VAL A 114 -5.88 2.71 14.90
C VAL A 114 -7.23 3.28 14.46
N TYR A 115 -7.79 2.75 13.37
CA TYR A 115 -9.00 3.25 12.74
C TYR A 115 -9.92 2.09 12.35
N ASP A 116 -11.23 2.30 12.48
CA ASP A 116 -12.23 1.41 11.89
C ASP A 116 -12.41 1.73 10.41
N LEU A 117 -12.34 0.71 9.56
CA LEU A 117 -12.52 0.89 8.13
C LEU A 117 -13.07 -0.38 7.47
N GLY A 118 -14.30 -0.29 6.98
CA GLY A 118 -14.95 -1.39 6.27
C GLY A 118 -14.28 -1.72 4.93
N SER A 119 -14.56 -2.92 4.44
CA SER A 119 -13.91 -3.54 3.26
C SER A 119 -13.93 -2.65 2.02
N GLU A 120 -15.03 -1.96 1.72
CA GLU A 120 -15.12 -1.13 0.51
C GLU A 120 -14.21 0.10 0.60
N ALA A 121 -14.21 0.80 1.72
CA ALA A 121 -13.32 1.94 1.93
C ALA A 121 -11.85 1.50 1.99
N ARG A 122 -11.55 0.33 2.58
CA ARG A 122 -10.18 -0.22 2.64
C ARG A 122 -9.63 -0.54 1.25
N LYS A 123 -10.44 -1.07 0.32
CA LYS A 123 -10.02 -1.30 -1.07
C LYS A 123 -9.59 0.01 -1.74
N HIS A 124 -10.35 1.10 -1.54
CA HIS A 124 -10.01 2.41 -2.09
C HIS A 124 -8.76 3.01 -1.41
N LEU A 125 -8.62 2.84 -0.10
CA LEU A 125 -7.41 3.22 0.63
C LEU A 125 -6.18 2.47 0.10
N HIS A 126 -6.30 1.16 -0.11
CA HIS A 126 -5.22 0.35 -0.68
C HIS A 126 -4.86 0.80 -2.11
N LEU A 127 -5.86 1.09 -2.94
CA LEU A 127 -5.62 1.66 -4.28
C LEU A 127 -4.90 3.01 -4.21
N ALA A 128 -5.26 3.88 -3.27
CA ALA A 128 -4.54 5.15 -3.05
C ALA A 128 -3.08 4.90 -2.63
N ALA A 129 -2.82 3.89 -1.79
CA ALA A 129 -1.46 3.49 -1.40
C ALA A 129 -0.65 2.95 -2.60
N VAL A 130 -1.27 2.29 -3.58
CA VAL A 130 -0.60 1.89 -4.83
C VAL A 130 -0.06 3.11 -5.57
N PHE A 131 -0.85 4.19 -5.68
CA PHE A 131 -0.38 5.43 -6.29
C PHE A 131 0.74 6.08 -5.48
N ALA A 132 0.54 6.22 -4.16
CA ALA A 132 1.48 6.95 -3.31
C ALA A 132 2.80 6.19 -3.06
N CYS A 133 2.83 4.88 -3.21
CA CYS A 133 3.99 4.04 -2.91
C CYS A 133 4.50 3.28 -4.14
N ASN A 134 3.68 2.37 -4.70
CA ASN A 134 4.16 1.46 -5.76
C ASN A 134 4.47 2.21 -7.07
N PHE A 135 3.57 3.10 -7.50
CA PHE A 135 3.78 3.88 -8.72
C PHE A 135 4.87 4.95 -8.54
N ALA A 136 4.95 5.58 -7.36
CA ALA A 136 6.05 6.48 -7.04
C ALA A 136 7.40 5.75 -7.11
N ASN A 137 7.52 4.55 -6.52
CA ASN A 137 8.74 3.74 -6.63
C ASN A 137 9.05 3.36 -8.08
N HIS A 138 8.04 3.03 -8.88
CA HIS A 138 8.24 2.75 -10.30
C HIS A 138 8.72 3.99 -11.07
N CYS A 139 8.27 5.19 -10.73
CA CYS A 139 8.83 6.43 -11.28
C CYS A 139 10.32 6.60 -10.95
N TYR A 140 10.77 6.17 -9.75
CA TYR A 140 12.20 6.16 -9.41
C TYR A 140 12.98 5.16 -10.27
N GLU A 141 12.43 3.98 -10.52
CA GLU A 141 13.01 2.98 -11.42
C GLU A 141 13.16 3.54 -12.84
N LEU A 142 12.11 4.18 -13.38
CA LEU A 142 12.16 4.81 -14.70
C LEU A 142 13.19 5.95 -14.75
N SER A 143 13.31 6.73 -13.69
CA SER A 143 14.35 7.75 -13.56
C SER A 143 15.75 7.14 -13.61
N ALA A 144 15.99 6.04 -12.90
CA ALA A 144 17.26 5.32 -12.94
C ALA A 144 17.58 4.81 -14.36
N GLU A 145 16.58 4.23 -15.07
CA GLU A 145 16.72 3.74 -16.45
C GLU A 145 17.12 4.88 -17.43
N VAL A 146 16.56 6.07 -17.25
CA VAL A 146 16.92 7.25 -18.07
C VAL A 146 18.35 7.70 -17.79
N LEU A 147 18.81 7.70 -16.54
CA LEU A 147 20.14 8.14 -16.14
C LEU A 147 21.24 7.15 -16.54
N ASP A 148 20.94 5.85 -16.51
CA ASP A 148 21.88 4.77 -16.81
C ASP A 148 22.48 4.90 -18.22
N LYS A 149 21.70 5.38 -19.17
CA LYS A 149 22.14 5.67 -20.54
C LYS A 149 23.36 6.62 -20.61
N TYR A 150 23.53 7.46 -19.61
CA TYR A 150 24.61 8.44 -19.51
C TYR A 150 25.58 8.14 -18.37
N ASN A 151 25.52 6.96 -17.76
CA ASN A 151 26.33 6.56 -16.60
C ASN A 151 26.21 7.55 -15.42
N ILE A 152 25.04 8.16 -15.24
CA ILE A 152 24.77 9.03 -14.10
C ILE A 152 24.19 8.19 -12.96
N PRO A 153 24.80 8.18 -11.76
CA PRO A 153 24.33 7.36 -10.66
C PRO A 153 22.96 7.86 -10.13
N PHE A 154 22.04 6.95 -9.85
CA PHE A 154 20.71 7.29 -9.33
C PHE A 154 20.75 8.12 -8.04
N SER A 155 21.82 7.99 -7.25
CA SER A 155 21.98 8.73 -5.98
C SER A 155 21.88 10.28 -6.14
N VAL A 156 22.11 10.83 -7.35
CA VAL A 156 21.94 12.27 -7.59
C VAL A 156 20.48 12.73 -7.48
N MET A 157 19.51 11.80 -7.55
CA MET A 157 18.08 12.09 -7.43
C MET A 157 17.58 12.07 -5.98
N LEU A 158 18.34 11.49 -5.02
CA LEU A 158 17.83 11.24 -3.67
C LEU A 158 17.35 12.54 -2.99
N GLN A 159 18.13 13.63 -3.06
CA GLN A 159 17.74 14.90 -2.46
C GLN A 159 16.46 15.48 -3.08
N LEU A 160 16.26 15.31 -4.39
CA LEU A 160 15.03 15.75 -5.07
C LEU A 160 13.82 14.89 -4.68
N ILE A 161 14.01 13.59 -4.49
CA ILE A 161 12.99 12.67 -4.00
C ILE A 161 12.55 13.07 -2.59
N ASP A 162 13.50 13.30 -1.68
CA ASP A 162 13.23 13.72 -0.31
C ASP A 162 12.48 15.06 -0.26
N GLU A 163 12.90 16.03 -1.06
CA GLU A 163 12.22 17.33 -1.18
C GLU A 163 10.78 17.15 -1.69
N THR A 164 10.57 16.32 -2.71
CA THR A 164 9.24 16.07 -3.27
C THR A 164 8.31 15.39 -2.26
N SER A 165 8.83 14.41 -1.51
CA SER A 165 8.06 13.72 -0.48
C SER A 165 7.77 14.60 0.74
N SER A 166 8.72 15.47 1.14
CA SER A 166 8.53 16.35 2.29
C SER A 166 7.50 17.45 2.03
N LYS A 167 7.37 17.94 0.81
CA LYS A 167 6.39 18.97 0.45
C LYS A 167 4.96 18.58 0.76
N VAL A 168 4.58 17.33 0.54
CA VAL A 168 3.19 16.88 0.79
C VAL A 168 2.83 16.78 2.28
N HIS A 169 3.80 16.98 3.19
CA HIS A 169 3.51 17.13 4.62
C HIS A 169 3.03 18.55 4.99
N THR A 170 3.28 19.54 4.14
CA THR A 170 2.99 20.96 4.44
C THR A 170 2.00 21.59 3.48
N VAL A 171 1.95 21.11 2.24
CA VAL A 171 1.00 21.59 1.21
C VAL A 171 0.29 20.41 0.56
N SER A 172 -0.90 20.66 -0.01
CA SER A 172 -1.63 19.59 -0.70
C SER A 172 -0.88 19.07 -1.93
N PRO A 173 -1.05 17.81 -2.33
CA PRO A 173 -0.38 17.28 -3.53
C PRO A 173 -0.61 18.09 -4.80
N ILE A 174 -1.81 18.68 -4.97
CA ILE A 174 -2.14 19.52 -6.12
C ILE A 174 -1.38 20.85 -6.09
N ASP A 175 -1.11 21.41 -4.90
CA ASP A 175 -0.38 22.67 -4.72
C ASP A 175 1.13 22.45 -4.79
N ALA A 176 1.60 21.26 -4.41
CA ALA A 176 3.00 20.88 -4.50
C ALA A 176 3.45 20.57 -5.94
N GLN A 177 2.50 20.36 -6.87
CA GLN A 177 2.82 19.96 -8.25
C GLN A 177 3.48 21.10 -9.02
N THR A 178 4.61 20.81 -9.64
CA THR A 178 5.42 21.72 -10.46
C THR A 178 5.76 21.08 -11.81
N GLY A 179 6.46 21.81 -12.64
CA GLY A 179 7.02 21.32 -13.90
C GLY A 179 6.28 21.77 -15.15
N PRO A 180 6.78 21.40 -16.35
CA PRO A 180 6.24 21.86 -17.64
C PRO A 180 4.82 21.35 -17.90
N ALA A 181 4.45 20.18 -17.39
CA ALA A 181 3.13 19.60 -17.57
C ALA A 181 2.00 20.43 -16.93
N VAL A 182 2.26 21.11 -15.80
CA VAL A 182 1.26 21.98 -15.15
C VAL A 182 0.80 23.09 -16.10
N ARG A 183 1.76 23.75 -16.78
CA ARG A 183 1.51 24.87 -17.70
C ARG A 183 1.30 24.43 -19.15
N TYR A 184 1.37 23.11 -19.40
CA TYR A 184 1.36 22.50 -20.73
C TYR A 184 2.34 23.15 -21.71
N ASP A 185 3.61 23.25 -21.27
CA ASP A 185 4.71 23.76 -22.10
C ASP A 185 5.04 22.75 -23.21
N GLU A 186 4.34 22.88 -24.35
CA GLU A 186 4.42 21.94 -25.48
C GLU A 186 5.85 21.80 -26.01
N ASN A 187 6.65 22.86 -25.98
CA ASN A 187 8.03 22.80 -26.46
C ASN A 187 8.89 21.90 -25.56
N VAL A 188 8.81 22.10 -24.24
CA VAL A 188 9.57 21.30 -23.29
C VAL A 188 9.06 19.86 -23.28
N ILE A 189 7.74 19.66 -23.29
CA ILE A 189 7.13 18.32 -23.32
C ILE A 189 7.55 17.58 -24.58
N GLY A 190 7.51 18.24 -25.75
CA GLY A 190 7.94 17.68 -27.02
C GLY A 190 9.42 17.26 -27.03
N MET A 191 10.31 18.13 -26.56
CA MET A 191 11.74 17.81 -26.46
C MET A 191 12.00 16.62 -25.53
N GLN A 192 11.35 16.58 -24.37
CA GLN A 192 11.51 15.48 -23.42
C GLN A 192 10.96 14.17 -23.96
N ARG A 193 9.84 14.22 -24.69
CA ARG A 193 9.26 13.08 -25.38
C ARG A 193 10.19 12.52 -26.47
N GLU A 194 10.87 13.38 -27.22
CA GLU A 194 11.85 12.96 -28.23
C GLU A 194 13.07 12.25 -27.61
N LEU A 195 13.54 12.69 -26.45
CA LEU A 195 14.61 11.99 -25.71
C LEU A 195 14.23 10.53 -25.37
N LEU A 196 12.93 10.24 -25.32
CA LEU A 196 12.36 8.91 -25.01
C LEU A 196 12.01 8.10 -26.27
N ALA A 197 12.26 8.61 -27.49
CA ALA A 197 11.87 7.95 -28.76
C ALA A 197 12.43 6.52 -28.88
N GLY A 198 13.57 6.23 -28.26
CA GLY A 198 14.17 4.89 -28.22
C GLY A 198 13.53 3.91 -27.20
N ASN A 199 12.59 4.38 -26.37
CA ASN A 199 11.89 3.58 -25.36
C ASN A 199 10.38 3.91 -25.37
N PRO A 200 9.60 3.29 -26.27
CA PRO A 200 8.16 3.57 -26.40
C PRO A 200 7.34 3.30 -25.15
N ARG A 201 7.80 2.38 -24.28
CA ARG A 201 7.15 2.09 -23.00
C ARG A 201 7.21 3.30 -22.06
N ILE A 202 8.40 3.85 -21.85
CA ILE A 202 8.59 5.01 -20.98
C ILE A 202 7.92 6.25 -21.60
N GLN A 203 8.06 6.44 -22.91
CA GLN A 203 7.44 7.56 -23.64
C GLN A 203 5.92 7.58 -23.42
N LYS A 204 5.25 6.42 -23.52
CA LYS A 204 3.81 6.31 -23.26
C LYS A 204 3.44 6.68 -21.83
N ILE A 205 4.22 6.24 -20.84
CA ILE A 205 4.00 6.61 -19.43
C ILE A 205 4.18 8.11 -19.24
N TYR A 206 5.22 8.69 -19.82
CA TYR A 206 5.49 10.13 -19.78
C TYR A 206 4.32 10.94 -20.35
N ASP A 207 3.82 10.57 -21.54
CA ASP A 207 2.68 11.22 -22.22
C ASP A 207 1.42 11.17 -21.33
N MET A 208 1.11 10.00 -20.77
CA MET A 208 -0.05 9.82 -19.88
C MET A 208 0.05 10.64 -18.59
N MET A 209 1.22 10.65 -17.95
CA MET A 209 1.44 11.41 -16.73
C MET A 209 1.38 12.92 -16.99
N SER A 210 2.00 13.40 -18.06
CA SER A 210 1.98 14.81 -18.46
C SER A 210 0.55 15.29 -18.75
N SER A 211 -0.22 14.52 -19.49
CA SER A 211 -1.62 14.83 -19.77
C SER A 211 -2.47 14.86 -18.48
N SER A 212 -2.32 13.86 -17.63
CA SER A 212 -3.05 13.78 -16.35
C SER A 212 -2.75 14.97 -15.43
N ILE A 213 -1.48 15.36 -15.32
CA ILE A 213 -1.06 16.53 -14.52
C ILE A 213 -1.71 17.81 -15.07
N HIS A 214 -1.70 18.01 -16.37
CA HIS A 214 -2.32 19.17 -17.00
C HIS A 214 -3.84 19.23 -16.77
N GLU A 215 -4.54 18.11 -16.93
CA GLU A 215 -5.99 18.03 -16.69
C GLU A 215 -6.36 18.41 -15.26
N VAL A 216 -5.57 17.95 -14.27
CA VAL A 216 -5.79 18.27 -12.86
C VAL A 216 -5.54 19.76 -12.59
N ALA A 217 -4.47 20.34 -13.15
CA ALA A 217 -4.14 21.76 -13.03
C ALA A 217 -5.27 22.64 -13.58
N ASN A 218 -5.77 22.34 -14.78
CA ASN A 218 -6.89 23.07 -15.40
C ASN A 218 -8.19 22.99 -14.58
N LYS A 219 -8.50 21.84 -14.00
CA LYS A 219 -9.67 21.69 -13.13
C LYS A 219 -9.58 22.57 -11.87
N LYS A 220 -8.37 22.76 -11.32
CA LYS A 220 -8.11 23.63 -10.19
C LYS A 220 -8.37 25.10 -10.56
N GLU A 221 -7.72 25.60 -11.62
CA GLU A 221 -7.88 26.98 -12.08
C GLU A 221 -9.35 27.35 -12.39
N ASN A 222 -10.09 26.40 -12.98
CA ASN A 222 -11.50 26.62 -13.30
C ASN A 222 -12.42 26.63 -12.04
N LYS A 223 -11.99 26.05 -10.91
CA LYS A 223 -12.70 26.14 -9.64
C LYS A 223 -12.42 27.43 -8.91
N GLU A 224 -11.21 27.96 -9.01
CA GLU A 224 -10.80 29.22 -8.37
C GLU A 224 -11.39 30.46 -9.08
N LYS A 225 -11.81 30.33 -10.34
CA LYS A 225 -12.45 31.40 -11.13
C LYS A 225 -13.96 31.47 -10.98
N LYS A 226 -14.59 30.53 -10.23
CA LYS A 226 -16.02 30.48 -9.91
C LYS A 226 -16.29 30.91 -8.47
#